data_fbe45d36d9a9fa5c2012abb7a115acfa
#
_entry.id   fbe45d36d9a9fa5c2012abb7a115acfa
#
_cell.length_a   1.000
_cell.length_b   1.000
_cell.length_c   1.000
_cell.angle_alpha   90.00
_cell.angle_beta   90.00
_cell.angle_gamma   90.00
#
_symmetry.space_group_name_H-M   'P 1'
#
loop_
_entity.id
_entity.type
_entity.pdbx_description
1 polymer ?
#
loop_
_entity_poly.entity_id
_entity_poly.type
_entity_poly.pdbx_seq_one_letter_code
_entity_poly.pdbx_strand_id
1 'polypeptide(L)'
;MKTILLALSALLLAAPAMAQHAHQKGPNGGPMEDVAGVHVEMIAAGKVLTFNILDEANRPLPASGFSGAVLLTSGSDRETLPLVTSGTALKAEAKGDIAKGASVSVTLKTADGKSGQARFKN
;
A
#
# COMPACT_ATOMS: atom_id res chain seq x y z
N MET A 1 47.37 43.61 -26.64
CA MET A 1 46.70 43.24 -25.41
C MET A 1 45.59 42.26 -25.77
N LYS A 2 45.78 41.02 -25.44
CA LYS A 2 44.77 39.96 -25.71
C LYS A 2 44.01 39.66 -24.39
N THR A 3 42.81 40.11 -24.31
CA THR A 3 41.92 39.76 -23.20
C THR A 3 41.35 38.39 -23.45
N ILE A 4 41.72 37.43 -22.62
CA ILE A 4 41.17 36.06 -22.61
C ILE A 4 39.93 36.13 -21.74
N LEU A 5 38.73 35.98 -22.35
CA LEU A 5 37.50 35.74 -21.63
C LEU A 5 37.42 34.25 -21.28
N LEU A 6 37.60 33.93 -20.01
CA LEU A 6 37.28 32.62 -19.49
C LEU A 6 35.76 32.52 -19.30
N ALA A 7 35.12 31.78 -20.19
CA ALA A 7 33.72 31.39 -20.00
C ALA A 7 33.67 30.23 -19.03
N LEU A 8 33.23 30.49 -17.80
CA LEU A 8 33.01 29.50 -16.79
C LEU A 8 31.64 28.85 -17.05
N SER A 9 31.64 27.72 -17.74
CA SER A 9 30.43 26.91 -17.95
C SER A 9 30.07 26.22 -16.64
N ALA A 10 29.09 26.77 -15.93
CA ALA A 10 28.48 26.10 -14.80
C ALA A 10 27.62 24.91 -15.29
N LEU A 11 28.17 23.72 -15.16
CA LEU A 11 27.46 22.48 -15.43
C LEU A 11 26.49 22.23 -14.26
N LEU A 12 25.20 22.61 -14.40
CA LEU A 12 24.17 22.25 -13.46
C LEU A 12 23.96 20.73 -13.59
N LEU A 13 24.49 19.99 -12.63
CA LEU A 13 24.11 18.60 -12.41
C LEU A 13 22.68 18.60 -11.84
N ALA A 14 21.70 18.40 -12.70
CA ALA A 14 20.35 18.08 -12.29
C ALA A 14 20.39 16.66 -11.69
N ALA A 15 20.43 16.56 -10.37
CA ALA A 15 20.23 15.30 -9.70
C ALA A 15 18.79 14.83 -9.98
N PRO A 16 18.57 13.58 -10.43
CA PRO A 16 17.22 13.09 -10.57
C PRO A 16 16.59 13.08 -9.18
N ALA A 17 15.50 13.83 -9.01
CA ALA A 17 14.70 13.75 -7.81
C ALA A 17 14.11 12.33 -7.75
N MET A 18 14.70 11.47 -6.93
CA MET A 18 14.08 10.21 -6.55
C MET A 18 12.80 10.58 -5.81
N ALA A 19 11.66 10.42 -6.49
CA ALA A 19 10.38 10.53 -5.84
C ALA A 19 10.32 9.42 -4.77
N GLN A 20 10.61 9.77 -3.54
CA GLN A 20 10.30 8.91 -2.42
C GLN A 20 8.79 8.85 -2.35
N HIS A 21 8.22 7.70 -2.69
CA HIS A 21 6.84 7.41 -2.39
C HIS A 21 6.74 7.39 -0.86
N ALA A 22 6.40 8.54 -0.29
CA ALA A 22 6.07 8.61 1.11
C ALA A 22 4.87 7.68 1.33
N HIS A 23 5.06 6.64 2.14
CA HIS A 23 3.97 5.76 2.53
C HIS A 23 2.92 6.61 3.23
N GLN A 24 1.78 6.77 2.59
CA GLN A 24 0.67 7.52 3.16
C GLN A 24 0.09 6.72 4.32
N LYS A 25 -0.31 7.44 5.36
CA LYS A 25 -1.10 6.85 6.46
C LYS A 25 -2.57 7.13 6.21
N GLY A 26 -3.38 6.13 6.47
CA GLY A 26 -4.82 6.26 6.40
C GLY A 26 -5.42 6.95 7.62
N PRO A 27 -6.74 7.20 7.61
CA PRO A 27 -7.43 7.91 8.69
C PRO A 27 -7.40 7.19 10.04
N ASN A 28 -7.12 5.90 10.07
CA ASN A 28 -6.97 5.12 11.30
C ASN A 28 -5.51 4.89 11.69
N GLY A 29 -4.58 5.57 11.05
CA GLY A 29 -3.17 5.52 11.36
C GLY A 29 -2.39 4.33 10.75
N GLY A 30 -3.04 3.51 9.95
CA GLY A 30 -2.39 2.40 9.24
C GLY A 30 -1.76 2.82 7.92
N PRO A 31 -0.83 2.01 7.39
CA PRO A 31 -0.30 2.26 6.05
C PRO A 31 -1.41 2.18 5.01
N MET A 32 -1.35 3.07 4.02
CA MET A 32 -2.37 3.17 2.98
C MET A 32 -1.72 3.11 1.60
N GLU A 33 -2.33 2.34 0.72
CA GLU A 33 -1.89 2.15 -0.67
C GLU A 33 -3.06 2.33 -1.63
N ASP A 34 -2.75 2.76 -2.85
CA ASP A 34 -3.74 2.83 -3.93
C ASP A 34 -3.81 1.48 -4.63
N VAL A 35 -4.99 0.92 -4.72
CA VAL A 35 -5.23 -0.39 -5.35
C VAL A 35 -6.47 -0.33 -6.21
N ALA A 36 -6.34 -0.60 -7.49
CA ALA A 36 -7.48 -0.69 -8.43
C ALA A 36 -8.44 0.51 -8.38
N GLY A 37 -7.91 1.72 -8.12
CA GLY A 37 -8.67 2.97 -8.11
C GLY A 37 -9.30 3.33 -6.76
N VAL A 38 -9.02 2.59 -5.70
CA VAL A 38 -9.45 2.91 -4.34
C VAL A 38 -8.24 3.02 -3.41
N HIS A 39 -8.40 3.70 -2.29
CA HIS A 39 -7.42 3.68 -1.21
C HIS A 39 -7.71 2.50 -0.28
N VAL A 40 -6.66 1.80 0.12
CA VAL A 40 -6.76 0.67 1.05
C VAL A 40 -5.83 0.93 2.22
N GLU A 41 -6.39 0.99 3.41
CA GLU A 41 -5.64 1.13 4.65
C GLU A 41 -5.58 -0.20 5.39
N MET A 42 -4.37 -0.64 5.75
CA MET A 42 -4.19 -1.88 6.50
C MET A 42 -4.06 -1.61 7.99
N ILE A 43 -4.83 -2.33 8.79
CA ILE A 43 -4.70 -2.39 10.25
C ILE A 43 -4.43 -3.84 10.65
N ALA A 44 -3.31 -4.08 11.32
CA ALA A 44 -2.97 -5.38 11.88
C ALA A 44 -3.21 -5.34 13.40
N ALA A 45 -3.98 -6.29 13.90
CA ALA A 45 -4.25 -6.43 15.33
C ALA A 45 -4.33 -7.91 15.70
N GLY A 46 -3.41 -8.37 16.55
CA GLY A 46 -3.30 -9.79 16.88
C GLY A 46 -3.07 -10.62 15.62
N LYS A 47 -3.97 -11.51 15.32
CA LYS A 47 -3.93 -12.37 14.11
C LYS A 47 -4.86 -11.90 12.98
N VAL A 48 -5.47 -10.72 13.12
CA VAL A 48 -6.42 -10.19 12.16
C VAL A 48 -5.82 -9.04 11.37
N LEU A 49 -5.92 -9.13 10.04
CA LEU A 49 -5.66 -8.04 9.12
C LEU A 49 -6.99 -7.43 8.68
N THR A 50 -7.13 -6.14 8.85
CA THR A 50 -8.29 -5.38 8.37
C THR A 50 -7.84 -4.42 7.28
N PHE A 51 -8.52 -4.46 6.14
CA PHE A 51 -8.26 -3.58 5.01
C PHE A 51 -9.48 -2.68 4.83
N ASN A 52 -9.35 -1.42 5.25
CA ASN A 52 -10.41 -0.43 5.08
C ASN A 52 -10.38 0.09 3.65
N ILE A 53 -11.53 0.05 2.99
CA ILE A 53 -11.69 0.54 1.63
C ILE A 53 -12.17 1.99 1.69
N LEU A 54 -11.44 2.88 1.04
CA LEU A 54 -11.68 4.31 1.09
C LEU A 54 -11.74 4.90 -0.32
N ASP A 55 -12.52 5.97 -0.49
CA ASP A 55 -12.49 6.77 -1.71
C ASP A 55 -11.29 7.73 -1.73
N GLU A 56 -11.16 8.51 -2.79
CA GLU A 56 -10.07 9.48 -2.94
C GLU A 56 -10.05 10.56 -1.85
N ALA A 57 -11.18 10.83 -1.22
CA ALA A 57 -11.30 11.76 -0.09
C ALA A 57 -11.11 11.08 1.26
N ASN A 58 -10.65 9.82 1.29
CA ASN A 58 -10.47 9.00 2.48
C ASN A 58 -11.77 8.72 3.26
N ARG A 59 -12.89 8.71 2.56
CA ARG A 59 -14.18 8.33 3.14
C ARG A 59 -14.42 6.84 2.95
N PRO A 60 -14.98 6.14 3.95
CA PRO A 60 -15.26 4.73 3.85
C PRO A 60 -16.20 4.39 2.68
N LEU A 61 -15.84 3.33 1.96
CA LEU A 61 -16.67 2.75 0.90
C LEU A 61 -17.18 1.37 1.35
N PRO A 62 -18.39 0.99 0.95
CA PRO A 62 -18.86 -0.38 1.20
C PRO A 62 -17.92 -1.40 0.54
N ALA A 63 -17.54 -2.43 1.30
CA ALA A 63 -16.66 -3.49 0.79
C ALA A 63 -17.44 -4.57 0.01
N SER A 64 -18.75 -4.49 -0.04
CA SER A 64 -19.57 -5.41 -0.82
C SER A 64 -19.19 -5.37 -2.30
N GLY A 65 -19.08 -6.53 -2.91
CA GLY A 65 -18.63 -6.66 -4.30
C GLY A 65 -17.10 -6.67 -4.47
N PHE A 66 -16.33 -6.30 -3.46
CA PHE A 66 -14.89 -6.49 -3.45
C PHE A 66 -14.53 -7.91 -3.05
N SER A 67 -13.47 -8.44 -3.62
CA SER A 67 -12.93 -9.76 -3.29
C SER A 67 -11.42 -9.74 -3.39
N GLY A 68 -10.77 -10.75 -2.85
CA GLY A 68 -9.34 -10.86 -2.95
C GLY A 68 -8.74 -11.85 -2.00
N ALA A 69 -7.43 -11.83 -1.94
CA ALA A 69 -6.64 -12.69 -1.08
C ALA A 69 -5.38 -11.97 -0.59
N VAL A 70 -4.85 -12.47 0.50
CA VAL A 70 -3.63 -11.97 1.13
C VAL A 70 -2.58 -13.06 1.10
N LEU A 71 -1.36 -12.71 0.71
CA LEU A 71 -0.17 -13.50 0.99
C LEU A 71 0.59 -12.86 2.15
N LEU A 72 0.57 -13.51 3.29
CA LEU A 72 1.31 -13.10 4.47
C LEU A 72 2.64 -13.83 4.52
N THR A 73 3.73 -13.08 4.56
CA THR A 73 5.09 -13.61 4.61
C THR A 73 5.79 -13.09 5.85
N SER A 74 6.28 -14.00 6.68
CA SER A 74 7.06 -13.71 7.88
C SER A 74 8.28 -14.62 7.91
N GLY A 75 9.45 -14.06 7.60
CA GLY A 75 10.65 -14.86 7.41
C GLY A 75 10.50 -15.89 6.30
N SER A 76 10.61 -17.19 6.63
CA SER A 76 10.39 -18.29 5.69
C SER A 76 8.95 -18.77 5.65
N ASP A 77 8.09 -18.31 6.55
CA ASP A 77 6.69 -18.72 6.65
C ASP A 77 5.83 -17.92 5.65
N ARG A 78 4.99 -18.64 4.93
CA ARG A 78 4.02 -18.07 3.98
C ARG A 78 2.64 -18.61 4.26
N GLU A 79 1.66 -17.73 4.24
CA GLU A 79 0.27 -18.08 4.47
C GLU A 79 -0.62 -17.31 3.49
N THR A 80 -1.47 -18.04 2.77
CA THR A 80 -2.46 -17.43 1.89
C THR A 80 -3.80 -17.39 2.60
N LEU A 81 -4.38 -16.20 2.71
CA LEU A 81 -5.61 -15.96 3.44
C LEU A 81 -6.69 -15.40 2.49
N PRO A 82 -7.90 -15.93 2.53
CA PRO A 82 -9.01 -15.31 1.82
C PRO A 82 -9.43 -14.02 2.52
N LEU A 83 -9.88 -13.04 1.76
CA LEU A 83 -10.50 -11.84 2.28
C LEU A 83 -12.01 -12.03 2.41
N VAL A 84 -12.54 -11.62 3.56
CA VAL A 84 -13.98 -11.68 3.87
C VAL A 84 -14.49 -10.27 4.07
N THR A 85 -15.60 -9.92 3.43
CA THR A 85 -16.20 -8.59 3.56
C THR A 85 -16.83 -8.39 4.93
N SER A 86 -16.65 -7.21 5.50
CA SER A 86 -17.21 -6.81 6.79
C SER A 86 -17.48 -5.30 6.76
N GLY A 87 -18.69 -4.89 6.41
CA GLY A 87 -19.07 -3.48 6.30
C GLY A 87 -18.28 -2.71 5.25
N THR A 88 -17.43 -1.81 5.69
CA THR A 88 -16.53 -1.00 4.84
C THR A 88 -15.11 -1.55 4.77
N ALA A 89 -14.90 -2.78 5.22
CA ALA A 89 -13.59 -3.41 5.28
C ALA A 89 -13.61 -4.83 4.73
N LEU A 90 -12.43 -5.29 4.36
CA LEU A 90 -12.12 -6.70 4.11
C LEU A 90 -11.22 -7.20 5.23
N LYS A 91 -11.46 -8.39 5.72
CA LYS A 91 -10.69 -8.98 6.81
C LYS A 91 -10.10 -10.33 6.43
N ALA A 92 -8.91 -10.59 6.97
CA ALA A 92 -8.24 -11.88 6.88
C ALA A 92 -7.73 -12.28 8.26
N GLU A 93 -7.83 -13.55 8.60
CA GLU A 93 -7.36 -14.08 9.87
C GLU A 93 -6.21 -15.05 9.64
N ALA A 94 -5.07 -14.77 10.27
CA ALA A 94 -3.89 -15.62 10.24
C ALA A 94 -3.97 -16.72 11.31
N LYS A 95 -3.07 -17.71 11.23
CA LYS A 95 -2.97 -18.78 12.23
C LYS A 95 -2.55 -18.28 13.60
N GLY A 96 -1.69 -17.28 13.61
CA GLY A 96 -1.12 -16.69 14.82
C GLY A 96 -0.96 -15.18 14.68
N ASP A 97 -0.41 -14.56 15.70
CA ASP A 97 -0.17 -13.12 15.73
C ASP A 97 0.73 -12.69 14.57
N ILE A 98 0.36 -11.60 13.94
CA ILE A 98 1.10 -11.06 12.80
C ILE A 98 2.36 -10.38 13.31
N ALA A 99 3.52 -10.87 12.90
CA ALA A 99 4.80 -10.37 13.34
C ALA A 99 5.06 -8.95 12.84
N LYS A 100 5.74 -8.15 13.64
CA LYS A 100 6.29 -6.88 13.15
C LYS A 100 7.28 -7.14 12.02
N GLY A 101 7.17 -6.33 10.98
CA GLY A 101 8.00 -6.47 9.79
C GLY A 101 7.50 -7.53 8.80
N ALA A 102 6.39 -8.22 9.08
CA ALA A 102 5.78 -9.13 8.13
C ALA A 102 5.37 -8.40 6.86
N SER A 103 5.56 -9.04 5.71
CA SER A 103 5.12 -8.55 4.41
C SER A 103 3.73 -9.05 4.11
N VAL A 104 2.86 -8.14 3.67
CA VAL A 104 1.47 -8.43 3.33
C VAL A 104 1.23 -8.03 1.88
N SER A 105 1.07 -9.00 1.00
CA SER A 105 0.69 -8.77 -0.39
C SER A 105 -0.80 -8.99 -0.53
N VAL A 106 -1.51 -7.98 -1.01
CA VAL A 106 -2.96 -8.02 -1.22
C VAL A 106 -3.25 -7.99 -2.70
N THR A 107 -4.03 -8.95 -3.17
CA THR A 107 -4.65 -8.91 -4.49
C THR A 107 -6.11 -8.56 -4.29
N LEU A 108 -6.55 -7.49 -4.91
CA LEU A 108 -7.90 -6.96 -4.76
C LEU A 108 -8.59 -6.92 -6.11
N LYS A 109 -9.84 -7.36 -6.12
CA LYS A 109 -10.75 -7.20 -7.25
C LYS A 109 -11.94 -6.37 -6.80
N THR A 110 -12.22 -5.29 -7.56
CA THR A 110 -13.33 -4.39 -7.27
C THR A 110 -14.65 -4.93 -7.81
N ALA A 111 -15.77 -4.33 -7.38
CA ALA A 111 -17.11 -4.73 -7.81
C ALA A 111 -17.31 -4.57 -9.33
N ASP A 112 -16.62 -3.63 -9.97
CA ASP A 112 -16.67 -3.38 -11.43
C ASP A 112 -15.62 -4.19 -12.22
N GLY A 113 -14.92 -5.12 -11.58
CA GLY A 113 -14.01 -6.07 -12.21
C GLY A 113 -12.57 -5.58 -12.40
N LYS A 114 -12.20 -4.43 -11.86
CA LYS A 114 -10.80 -3.98 -11.83
C LYS A 114 -10.01 -4.80 -10.83
N SER A 115 -8.77 -5.11 -11.18
CA SER A 115 -7.85 -5.84 -10.29
C SER A 115 -6.60 -5.02 -10.02
N GLY A 116 -6.04 -5.20 -8.84
CA GLY A 116 -4.79 -4.58 -8.46
C GLY A 116 -4.11 -5.32 -7.32
N GLN A 117 -2.86 -4.99 -7.10
CA GLN A 117 -2.06 -5.50 -6.00
C GLN A 117 -1.46 -4.36 -5.20
N ALA A 118 -1.34 -4.58 -3.91
CA ALA A 118 -0.59 -3.71 -3.02
C ALA A 118 0.27 -4.52 -2.07
N ARG A 119 1.34 -3.91 -1.61
CA ARG A 119 2.21 -4.47 -0.57
C ARG A 119 2.21 -3.56 0.62
N PHE A 120 1.99 -4.17 1.77
CA PHE A 120 2.09 -3.51 3.06
C PHE A 120 3.17 -4.18 3.89
N LYS A 121 3.65 -3.44 4.85
CA LYS A 121 4.55 -3.95 5.88
C LYS A 121 3.97 -3.65 7.26
N ASN A 122 3.94 -4.66 8.12
CA ASN A 122 3.44 -4.49 9.50
C ASN A 122 4.48 -3.82 10.41
#